data_87066302e6f000b67fb5f5b13e8fad23
#
_entry.id   87066302e6f000b67fb5f5b13e8fad23
#
_cell.length_a   1.000
_cell.length_b   1.000
_cell.length_c   1.000
_cell.angle_alpha   90.00
_cell.angle_beta   90.00
_cell.angle_gamma   90.00
#
_symmetry.space_group_name_H-M   'P 1'
#
loop_
_entity.id
_entity.type
_entity.pdbx_description
1 polymer ?
#
loop_
_entity_poly.entity_id
_entity_poly.type
_entity_poly.pdbx_seq_one_letter_code
_entity_poly.pdbx_strand_id
1 'polypeptide(L)'
;LKLLSVACAGILLQIAPAIAQNQHNLILFVPDGLRPLSVTPEAAPTLVAIRDKGVNFSNPHALFPTFTMANASGMATGHFLGDTGAFSNTIYTAYPVPTAGGSVTPFIENDPILGDIDAHFSGNFVDEDTILFAARRQGFSTAAIGKLGPTLMFDHTERTGEATVTIDDSTGSRQGIPLSQEMQDALKAAGLPLVAPSRKDTPGDNSNAGNFEKP
;
A
#
# COMPACT_ATOMS: atom_id res chain seq x y z
N LEU A 1 46.55 52.77 -30.07
CA LEU A 1 45.56 51.67 -30.24
C LEU A 1 45.91 50.58 -29.23
N LYS A 2 45.17 50.52 -28.09
CA LYS A 2 45.38 49.49 -27.08
C LYS A 2 44.29 48.44 -27.25
N LEU A 3 44.65 47.22 -27.60
CA LEU A 3 43.76 46.04 -27.63
C LEU A 3 43.50 45.59 -26.18
N LEU A 4 42.27 45.60 -25.75
CA LEU A 4 41.80 44.93 -24.54
C LEU A 4 41.52 43.44 -24.90
N SER A 5 42.32 42.55 -24.34
CA SER A 5 42.01 41.10 -24.38
C SER A 5 41.05 40.77 -23.24
N VAL A 6 39.81 40.38 -23.58
CA VAL A 6 38.82 39.83 -22.62
C VAL A 6 39.11 38.34 -22.50
N ALA A 7 39.57 37.92 -21.35
CA ALA A 7 39.71 36.49 -21.00
C ALA A 7 38.36 36.01 -20.50
N CYS A 8 37.67 35.17 -21.29
CA CYS A 8 36.52 34.39 -20.84
C CYS A 8 36.99 33.24 -19.94
N ALA A 9 36.86 33.43 -18.62
CA ALA A 9 37.01 32.30 -17.69
C ALA A 9 35.79 31.41 -17.77
N GLY A 10 35.90 30.27 -18.46
CA GLY A 10 34.91 29.23 -18.49
C GLY A 10 34.79 28.57 -17.11
N ILE A 11 33.70 28.78 -16.43
CA ILE A 11 33.34 28.02 -15.22
C ILE A 11 32.94 26.62 -15.69
N LEU A 12 33.83 25.66 -15.59
CA LEU A 12 33.51 24.24 -15.68
C LEU A 12 32.73 23.87 -14.40
N LEU A 13 31.39 23.83 -14.53
CA LEU A 13 30.56 23.15 -13.54
C LEU A 13 31.00 21.66 -13.56
N GLN A 14 31.74 21.26 -12.57
CA GLN A 14 31.96 19.86 -12.29
C GLN A 14 30.62 19.30 -11.78
N ILE A 15 29.90 18.61 -12.66
CA ILE A 15 28.80 17.72 -12.28
C ILE A 15 29.50 16.58 -11.54
N ALA A 16 29.57 16.69 -10.22
CA ALA A 16 29.97 15.56 -9.40
C ALA A 16 28.97 14.42 -9.70
N PRO A 17 29.45 13.20 -10.02
CA PRO A 17 28.54 12.07 -10.14
C PRO A 17 27.78 11.97 -8.80
N ALA A 18 26.48 12.05 -8.85
CA ALA A 18 25.66 11.71 -7.69
C ALA A 18 26.10 10.29 -7.30
N ILE A 19 26.75 10.17 -6.14
CA ILE A 19 27.08 8.87 -5.57
C ILE A 19 25.72 8.21 -5.44
N ALA A 20 25.49 7.13 -6.21
CA ALA A 20 24.31 6.32 -6.08
C ALA A 20 24.28 5.85 -4.62
N GLN A 21 23.49 6.54 -3.82
CA GLN A 21 23.24 6.14 -2.45
C GLN A 21 22.70 4.72 -2.57
N ASN A 22 23.31 3.75 -1.89
CA ASN A 22 22.84 2.38 -1.90
C ASN A 22 21.32 2.42 -1.60
N GLN A 23 20.51 2.22 -2.64
CA GLN A 23 19.07 2.21 -2.49
C GLN A 23 18.74 0.95 -1.71
N HIS A 24 18.29 1.13 -0.47
CA HIS A 24 17.81 0.05 0.35
C HIS A 24 16.31 -0.16 0.05
N ASN A 25 15.92 -1.40 -0.11
CA ASN A 25 14.50 -1.74 -0.20
C ASN A 25 13.83 -1.48 1.16
N LEU A 26 12.65 -0.88 1.14
CA LEU A 26 11.80 -0.74 2.30
C LEU A 26 10.69 -1.79 2.23
N ILE A 27 10.56 -2.60 3.26
CA ILE A 27 9.46 -3.55 3.41
C ILE A 27 8.67 -3.15 4.65
N LEU A 28 7.41 -2.78 4.45
CA LEU A 28 6.45 -2.56 5.53
C LEU A 28 5.60 -3.83 5.69
N PHE A 29 5.81 -4.56 6.77
CA PHE A 29 5.05 -5.77 7.11
C PHE A 29 4.03 -5.46 8.20
N VAL A 30 2.74 -5.55 7.89
CA VAL A 30 1.63 -5.22 8.78
C VAL A 30 0.78 -6.47 9.05
N PRO A 31 1.10 -7.25 10.09
CA PRO A 31 0.29 -8.42 10.47
C PRO A 31 -0.94 -7.95 11.27
N ASP A 32 -2.04 -7.72 10.58
CA ASP A 32 -3.30 -7.28 11.20
C ASP A 32 -3.77 -8.30 12.25
N GLY A 33 -4.07 -7.82 13.45
CA GLY A 33 -4.49 -8.64 14.58
C GLY A 33 -3.37 -9.41 15.29
N LEU A 34 -2.09 -9.23 14.93
CA LEU A 34 -0.98 -9.87 15.65
C LEU A 34 -0.93 -9.39 17.10
N ARG A 35 -0.99 -10.34 18.02
CA ARG A 35 -0.84 -10.06 19.47
C ARG A 35 0.64 -10.06 19.84
N PRO A 36 1.15 -9.04 20.54
CA PRO A 36 2.57 -8.98 20.92
C PRO A 36 3.05 -10.22 21.67
N LEU A 37 2.20 -10.81 22.53
CA LEU A 37 2.52 -12.03 23.28
C LEU A 37 2.64 -13.29 22.42
N SER A 38 2.15 -13.27 21.16
CA SER A 38 2.31 -14.37 20.22
C SER A 38 3.67 -14.34 19.50
N VAL A 39 4.45 -13.29 19.67
CA VAL A 39 5.80 -13.19 19.07
C VAL A 39 6.80 -13.86 20.00
N THR A 40 6.84 -15.18 19.94
CA THR A 40 7.75 -16.04 20.69
C THR A 40 8.72 -16.77 19.77
N PRO A 41 9.86 -17.26 20.28
CA PRO A 41 10.80 -18.04 19.46
C PRO A 41 10.19 -19.28 18.81
N GLU A 42 9.18 -19.87 19.43
CA GLU A 42 8.49 -21.06 18.95
C GLU A 42 7.45 -20.74 17.87
N ALA A 43 6.66 -19.67 18.06
CA ALA A 43 5.55 -19.32 17.20
C ALA A 43 5.95 -18.38 16.04
N ALA A 44 6.92 -17.50 16.27
CA ALA A 44 7.33 -16.49 15.31
C ALA A 44 8.85 -16.20 15.34
N PRO A 45 9.70 -17.20 15.08
CA PRO A 45 11.17 -17.08 15.24
C PRO A 45 11.78 -15.96 14.41
N THR A 46 11.28 -15.74 13.19
CA THR A 46 11.76 -14.66 12.32
C THR A 46 11.44 -13.27 12.87
N LEU A 47 10.22 -13.05 13.39
CA LEU A 47 9.85 -11.77 14.01
C LEU A 47 10.68 -11.52 15.27
N VAL A 48 10.94 -12.56 16.08
CA VAL A 48 11.84 -12.47 17.23
C VAL A 48 13.24 -12.07 16.79
N ALA A 49 13.79 -12.70 15.75
CA ALA A 49 15.13 -12.37 15.24
C ALA A 49 15.21 -10.93 14.71
N ILE A 50 14.17 -10.43 14.05
CA ILE A 50 14.09 -9.03 13.59
C ILE A 50 14.02 -8.09 14.79
N ARG A 51 13.16 -8.38 15.76
CA ARG A 51 13.03 -7.59 16.98
C ARG A 51 14.35 -7.48 17.74
N ASP A 52 15.08 -8.61 17.88
CA ASP A 52 16.29 -8.69 18.68
C ASP A 52 17.51 -8.03 17.99
N LYS A 53 17.49 -7.94 16.64
CA LYS A 53 18.56 -7.31 15.85
C LYS A 53 18.25 -5.87 15.44
N GLY A 54 16.99 -5.45 15.52
CA GLY A 54 16.51 -4.15 15.10
C GLY A 54 16.13 -3.24 16.27
N VAL A 55 15.23 -2.29 15.99
CA VAL A 55 14.66 -1.41 17.02
C VAL A 55 13.30 -1.94 17.41
N ASN A 56 13.11 -2.24 18.68
CA ASN A 56 11.83 -2.66 19.25
C ASN A 56 11.16 -1.48 19.96
N PHE A 57 10.05 -1.00 19.40
CA PHE A 57 9.23 0.03 20.03
C PHE A 57 8.35 -0.63 21.10
N SER A 58 8.60 -0.35 22.37
CA SER A 58 7.91 -0.98 23.50
C SER A 58 6.51 -0.45 23.77
N ASN A 59 6.15 0.70 23.20
CA ASN A 59 4.87 1.35 23.44
C ASN A 59 4.28 1.96 22.15
N PRO A 60 4.10 1.18 21.07
CA PRO A 60 3.43 1.66 19.88
C PRO A 60 1.92 1.77 20.15
N HIS A 61 1.29 2.74 19.50
CA HIS A 61 -0.16 2.94 19.54
C HIS A 61 -0.74 2.93 18.13
N ALA A 62 -1.85 2.20 17.96
CA ALA A 62 -2.70 2.37 16.78
C ALA A 62 -3.48 3.69 16.88
N LEU A 63 -3.95 4.20 15.75
CA LEU A 63 -4.91 5.29 15.72
C LEU A 63 -6.25 4.81 16.30
N PHE A 64 -6.94 5.68 17.02
CA PHE A 64 -8.29 5.40 17.50
C PHE A 64 -9.33 6.11 16.60
N PRO A 65 -10.37 5.41 16.16
CA PRO A 65 -10.71 4.00 16.42
C PRO A 65 -9.79 3.02 15.67
N THR A 66 -9.55 1.84 16.28
CA THR A 66 -8.59 0.84 15.81
C THR A 66 -9.16 -0.03 14.67
N PHE A 67 -9.82 0.57 13.70
CA PHE A 67 -10.29 -0.10 12.50
C PHE A 67 -9.18 -0.26 11.47
N THR A 68 -9.26 -1.31 10.67
CA THR A 68 -8.25 -1.66 9.67
C THR A 68 -8.06 -0.54 8.65
N MET A 69 -9.13 -0.04 8.03
CA MET A 69 -9.04 1.02 7.01
C MET A 69 -8.55 2.34 7.59
N ALA A 70 -9.00 2.69 8.80
CA ALA A 70 -8.53 3.88 9.50
C ALA A 70 -7.01 3.85 9.72
N ASN A 71 -6.49 2.72 10.22
CA ASN A 71 -5.06 2.57 10.44
C ASN A 71 -4.27 2.39 9.14
N ALA A 72 -4.85 1.75 8.11
CA ALA A 72 -4.22 1.66 6.79
C ALA A 72 -4.05 3.05 6.18
N SER A 73 -5.06 3.93 6.25
CA SER A 73 -4.95 5.31 5.74
C SER A 73 -3.88 6.10 6.49
N GLY A 74 -3.83 6.00 7.82
CA GLY A 74 -2.80 6.66 8.62
C GLY A 74 -1.39 6.15 8.33
N MET A 75 -1.21 4.84 8.14
CA MET A 75 0.09 4.28 7.73
C MET A 75 0.48 4.67 6.29
N ALA A 76 -0.51 4.72 5.40
CA ALA A 76 -0.27 5.04 4.00
C ALA A 76 0.09 6.51 3.79
N THR A 77 -0.46 7.43 4.59
CA THR A 77 -0.30 8.89 4.40
C THR A 77 0.62 9.53 5.43
N GLY A 78 0.79 8.93 6.61
CA GLY A 78 1.45 9.57 7.75
C GLY A 78 0.58 10.60 8.47
N HIS A 79 -0.70 10.71 8.12
CA HIS A 79 -1.64 11.69 8.63
C HIS A 79 -2.65 11.10 9.61
N PHE A 80 -3.26 11.95 10.44
CA PHE A 80 -4.32 11.56 11.34
C PHE A 80 -5.67 11.41 10.61
N LEU A 81 -6.61 10.72 11.24
CA LEU A 81 -7.92 10.41 10.65
C LEU A 81 -8.77 11.67 10.35
N GLY A 82 -8.51 12.77 11.07
CA GLY A 82 -9.14 14.06 10.79
C GLY A 82 -8.71 14.68 9.47
N ASP A 83 -7.50 14.38 9.03
CA ASP A 83 -6.96 14.88 7.77
C ASP A 83 -7.44 14.01 6.60
N THR A 84 -7.43 12.68 6.78
CA THR A 84 -7.76 11.73 5.70
C THR A 84 -9.25 11.43 5.55
N GLY A 85 -10.07 11.69 6.56
CA GLY A 85 -11.49 11.33 6.58
C GLY A 85 -11.80 9.83 6.65
N ALA A 86 -10.80 8.96 6.60
CA ALA A 86 -10.95 7.50 6.58
C ALA A 86 -10.91 6.91 8.01
N PHE A 87 -11.90 7.19 8.82
CA PHE A 87 -11.91 6.88 10.26
C PHE A 87 -12.58 5.56 10.66
N SER A 88 -13.01 4.73 9.69
CA SER A 88 -13.64 3.43 9.97
C SER A 88 -13.57 2.51 8.74
N ASN A 89 -13.91 1.22 8.93
CA ASN A 89 -14.14 0.30 7.83
C ASN A 89 -15.48 0.58 7.11
N THR A 90 -16.37 1.35 7.73
CA THR A 90 -17.61 1.86 7.14
C THR A 90 -17.65 3.36 7.34
N ILE A 91 -17.83 4.10 6.27
CA ILE A 91 -17.85 5.57 6.29
C ILE A 91 -19.16 6.11 5.72
N TYR A 92 -19.57 7.30 6.16
CA TYR A 92 -20.67 8.01 5.56
C TYR A 92 -20.17 8.88 4.40
N THR A 93 -20.62 8.57 3.18
CA THR A 93 -20.15 9.22 1.95
C THR A 93 -20.97 10.45 1.55
N ALA A 94 -22.15 10.65 2.14
CA ALA A 94 -23.14 11.67 1.79
C ALA A 94 -23.76 11.51 0.38
N TYR A 95 -23.35 10.49 -0.38
CA TYR A 95 -23.93 10.14 -1.70
C TYR A 95 -24.00 8.63 -1.84
N PRO A 96 -24.91 8.11 -2.70
CA PRO A 96 -25.02 6.69 -2.98
C PRO A 96 -23.79 6.19 -3.76
N VAL A 97 -23.10 5.15 -3.25
CA VAL A 97 -21.96 4.51 -3.91
C VAL A 97 -22.46 3.37 -4.79
N PRO A 98 -22.29 3.42 -6.14
CA PRO A 98 -22.88 2.46 -7.06
C PRO A 98 -22.46 1.02 -6.79
N THR A 99 -21.16 0.75 -6.64
CA THR A 99 -20.63 -0.59 -6.38
C THR A 99 -21.00 -1.13 -5.00
N ALA A 100 -21.47 -0.28 -4.09
CA ALA A 100 -22.05 -0.65 -2.80
C ALA A 100 -23.59 -0.80 -2.84
N GLY A 101 -24.17 -1.00 -4.03
CA GLY A 101 -25.63 -1.11 -4.21
C GLY A 101 -26.38 0.17 -3.88
N GLY A 102 -25.75 1.32 -4.01
CA GLY A 102 -26.34 2.62 -3.69
C GLY A 102 -26.30 2.98 -2.19
N SER A 103 -25.53 2.27 -1.39
CA SER A 103 -25.34 2.59 0.02
C SER A 103 -24.65 3.95 0.19
N VAL A 104 -25.09 4.74 1.17
CA VAL A 104 -24.43 5.96 1.63
C VAL A 104 -23.49 5.70 2.82
N THR A 105 -23.45 4.43 3.28
CA THR A 105 -22.57 3.96 4.35
C THR A 105 -21.87 2.68 3.91
N PRO A 106 -21.06 2.73 2.83
CA PRO A 106 -20.39 1.55 2.31
C PRO A 106 -19.35 1.00 3.27
N PHE A 107 -19.15 -0.32 3.21
CA PHE A 107 -18.02 -1.01 3.82
C PHE A 107 -16.82 -0.90 2.85
N ILE A 108 -15.78 -0.17 3.24
CA ILE A 108 -14.72 0.26 2.31
C ILE A 108 -13.53 -0.69 2.21
N GLU A 109 -13.54 -1.84 2.87
CA GLU A 109 -12.58 -2.93 2.56
C GLU A 109 -12.98 -3.63 1.26
N ASN A 110 -13.00 -2.87 0.16
CA ASN A 110 -13.47 -3.33 -1.14
C ASN A 110 -12.94 -2.43 -2.25
N ASP A 111 -12.15 -2.97 -3.18
CA ASP A 111 -11.49 -2.19 -4.22
C ASP A 111 -12.45 -1.49 -5.18
N PRO A 112 -13.54 -2.12 -5.69
CA PRO A 112 -14.54 -1.42 -6.46
C PRO A 112 -15.19 -0.25 -5.73
N ILE A 113 -15.50 -0.41 -4.46
CA ILE A 113 -16.09 0.65 -3.64
C ILE A 113 -15.11 1.79 -3.43
N LEU A 114 -13.86 1.49 -3.11
CA LEU A 114 -12.79 2.49 -3.04
C LEU A 114 -12.62 3.22 -4.37
N GLY A 115 -12.73 2.49 -5.50
CA GLY A 115 -12.67 3.07 -6.83
C GLY A 115 -13.79 4.08 -7.11
N ASP A 116 -15.03 3.76 -6.73
CA ASP A 116 -16.15 4.70 -6.88
C ASP A 116 -15.98 5.95 -6.00
N ILE A 117 -15.52 5.74 -4.76
CA ILE A 117 -15.28 6.85 -3.84
C ILE A 117 -14.15 7.74 -4.36
N ASP A 118 -13.06 7.14 -4.77
CA ASP A 118 -11.91 7.87 -5.33
C ASP A 118 -12.28 8.64 -6.60
N ALA A 119 -13.04 8.03 -7.50
CA ALA A 119 -13.55 8.69 -8.70
C ALA A 119 -14.46 9.88 -8.36
N HIS A 120 -15.31 9.75 -7.33
CA HIS A 120 -16.17 10.84 -6.88
C HIS A 120 -15.35 12.06 -6.40
N PHE A 121 -14.23 11.82 -5.73
CA PHE A 121 -13.33 12.86 -5.25
C PHE A 121 -12.18 13.16 -6.23
N SER A 122 -12.30 12.73 -7.50
CA SER A 122 -11.30 12.99 -8.55
C SER A 122 -9.89 12.47 -8.21
N GLY A 123 -9.80 11.31 -7.58
CA GLY A 123 -8.55 10.68 -7.16
C GLY A 123 -8.03 11.16 -5.81
N ASN A 124 -8.83 11.90 -5.06
CA ASN A 124 -8.42 12.52 -3.79
C ASN A 124 -9.26 12.05 -2.60
N PHE A 125 -9.52 10.74 -2.51
CA PHE A 125 -10.36 10.18 -1.43
C PHE A 125 -9.83 10.49 -0.04
N VAL A 126 -8.52 10.38 0.18
CA VAL A 126 -7.90 10.59 1.51
C VAL A 126 -7.29 11.99 1.69
N ASP A 127 -7.46 12.89 0.71
CA ASP A 127 -6.97 14.28 0.71
C ASP A 127 -5.45 14.43 0.97
N GLU A 128 -4.69 13.34 0.87
CA GLU A 128 -3.26 13.28 1.16
C GLU A 128 -2.54 12.30 0.23
N ASP A 129 -1.29 12.62 -0.13
CA ASP A 129 -0.44 11.71 -0.90
C ASP A 129 -0.12 10.45 -0.09
N THR A 130 -0.29 9.28 -0.71
CA THR A 130 0.11 8.02 -0.07
C THR A 130 1.57 7.71 -0.30
N ILE A 131 2.17 6.90 0.58
CA ILE A 131 3.60 6.59 0.54
C ILE A 131 4.03 5.90 -0.76
N LEU A 132 3.22 4.98 -1.30
CA LEU A 132 3.56 4.32 -2.56
C LEU A 132 3.36 5.26 -3.75
N PHE A 133 2.32 6.09 -3.74
CA PHE A 133 2.16 7.14 -4.73
C PHE A 133 3.36 8.10 -4.74
N ALA A 134 3.80 8.58 -3.57
CA ALA A 134 4.96 9.44 -3.45
C ALA A 134 6.25 8.74 -3.92
N ALA A 135 6.43 7.45 -3.58
CA ALA A 135 7.59 6.67 -3.98
C ALA A 135 7.66 6.47 -5.51
N ARG A 136 6.55 6.06 -6.15
CA ARG A 136 6.55 5.88 -7.62
C ARG A 136 6.78 7.18 -8.38
N ARG A 137 6.31 8.32 -7.87
CA ARG A 137 6.61 9.64 -8.44
C ARG A 137 8.10 9.98 -8.40
N GLN A 138 8.86 9.38 -7.50
CA GLN A 138 10.32 9.49 -7.42
C GLN A 138 11.05 8.38 -8.21
N GLY A 139 10.33 7.55 -8.96
CA GLY A 139 10.89 6.50 -9.80
C GLY A 139 11.20 5.19 -9.07
N PHE A 140 10.70 4.99 -7.85
CA PHE A 140 10.82 3.72 -7.16
C PHE A 140 9.78 2.71 -7.68
N SER A 141 10.17 1.45 -7.75
CA SER A 141 9.22 0.35 -7.93
C SER A 141 8.43 0.16 -6.64
N THR A 142 7.12 0.01 -6.77
CA THR A 142 6.21 -0.10 -5.63
C THR A 142 5.32 -1.34 -5.74
N ALA A 143 5.04 -1.96 -4.59
CA ALA A 143 4.13 -3.10 -4.49
C ALA A 143 3.36 -3.06 -3.18
N ALA A 144 2.09 -3.42 -3.23
CA ALA A 144 1.24 -3.65 -2.07
C ALA A 144 0.62 -5.04 -2.18
N ILE A 145 0.83 -5.89 -1.16
CA ILE A 145 0.37 -7.28 -1.17
C ILE A 145 -0.33 -7.56 0.16
N GLY A 146 -1.56 -8.02 0.11
CA GLY A 146 -2.29 -8.36 1.33
C GLY A 146 -3.81 -8.42 1.17
N LYS A 147 -4.52 -7.89 2.16
CA LYS A 147 -5.97 -7.93 2.24
C LYS A 147 -6.62 -6.87 1.33
N LEU A 148 -7.69 -7.25 0.67
CA LEU A 148 -8.60 -6.36 -0.07
C LEU A 148 -8.96 -5.09 0.72
N GLY A 149 -8.87 -3.96 0.06
CA GLY A 149 -9.13 -2.64 0.64
C GLY A 149 -7.90 -2.02 1.31
N PRO A 150 -7.45 -2.49 2.47
CA PRO A 150 -6.26 -1.94 3.12
C PRO A 150 -5.01 -1.92 2.25
N THR A 151 -4.83 -2.96 1.43
CA THR A 151 -3.70 -3.04 0.49
C THR A 151 -3.76 -1.93 -0.55
N LEU A 152 -4.92 -1.74 -1.16
CA LEU A 152 -5.12 -0.69 -2.15
C LEU A 152 -4.96 0.72 -1.56
N MET A 153 -5.24 0.91 -0.27
CA MET A 153 -5.13 2.21 0.39
C MET A 153 -3.73 2.82 0.27
N PHE A 154 -2.69 2.00 0.15
CA PHE A 154 -1.31 2.48 0.03
C PHE A 154 -1.01 3.16 -1.31
N ASP A 155 -1.81 2.88 -2.37
CA ASP A 155 -1.81 3.60 -3.66
C ASP A 155 -3.18 3.48 -4.33
N HIS A 156 -4.22 4.05 -3.72
CA HIS A 156 -5.62 3.88 -4.15
C HIS A 156 -5.91 4.50 -5.52
N THR A 157 -5.07 5.39 -6.00
CA THR A 157 -5.21 6.03 -7.32
C THR A 157 -4.67 5.16 -8.45
N GLU A 158 -3.78 4.19 -8.16
CA GLU A 158 -3.22 3.28 -9.15
C GLU A 158 -4.12 2.05 -9.29
N ARG A 159 -4.83 1.99 -10.40
CA ARG A 159 -5.83 0.96 -10.66
C ARG A 159 -5.57 0.17 -11.94
N THR A 160 -4.43 0.43 -12.58
CA THR A 160 -4.02 -0.28 -13.79
C THR A 160 -3.12 -1.47 -13.51
N GLY A 161 -2.44 -1.49 -12.36
CA GLY A 161 -1.44 -2.48 -11.99
C GLY A 161 -0.10 -2.34 -12.71
N GLU A 162 0.07 -1.25 -13.47
CA GLU A 162 1.30 -1.00 -14.23
C GLU A 162 2.35 -0.23 -13.43
N ALA A 163 1.93 0.71 -12.58
CA ALA A 163 2.84 1.57 -11.84
C ALA A 163 3.08 1.10 -10.40
N THR A 164 2.09 0.47 -9.77
CA THR A 164 2.20 -0.21 -8.48
C THR A 164 1.61 -1.60 -8.61
N VAL A 165 2.38 -2.62 -8.25
CA VAL A 165 1.87 -3.99 -8.18
C VAL A 165 0.92 -4.10 -7.00
N THR A 166 -0.35 -4.42 -7.26
CA THR A 166 -1.35 -4.70 -6.22
C THR A 166 -1.79 -6.15 -6.29
N ILE A 167 -1.58 -6.88 -5.22
CA ILE A 167 -2.01 -8.29 -5.09
C ILE A 167 -2.80 -8.43 -3.79
N ASP A 168 -4.07 -8.81 -3.93
CA ASP A 168 -4.99 -8.99 -2.81
C ASP A 168 -6.03 -10.09 -3.08
N ASP A 169 -7.04 -10.20 -2.22
CA ASP A 169 -8.11 -11.20 -2.34
C ASP A 169 -8.92 -11.10 -3.64
N SER A 170 -8.88 -9.97 -4.35
CA SER A 170 -9.60 -9.73 -5.59
C SER A 170 -8.77 -9.98 -6.84
N THR A 171 -7.46 -10.21 -6.70
CA THR A 171 -6.52 -10.39 -7.80
C THR A 171 -6.99 -11.50 -8.76
N GLY A 172 -6.98 -11.18 -10.06
CA GLY A 172 -7.44 -12.08 -11.12
C GLY A 172 -8.97 -12.11 -11.31
N SER A 173 -9.73 -11.43 -10.46
CA SER A 173 -11.18 -11.22 -10.67
C SER A 173 -11.44 -9.99 -11.57
N ARG A 174 -12.70 -9.86 -12.01
CA ARG A 174 -13.12 -8.67 -12.77
C ARG A 174 -13.12 -7.37 -11.95
N GLN A 175 -13.10 -7.49 -10.64
CA GLN A 175 -13.22 -6.38 -9.71
C GLN A 175 -11.89 -5.98 -9.10
N GLY A 176 -10.87 -6.83 -9.26
CA GLY A 176 -9.52 -6.58 -8.74
C GLY A 176 -8.70 -5.65 -9.63
N ILE A 177 -7.61 -5.17 -9.08
CA ILE A 177 -6.60 -4.46 -9.85
C ILE A 177 -5.92 -5.46 -10.80
N PRO A 178 -5.78 -5.14 -12.10
CA PRO A 178 -5.10 -6.02 -13.03
C PRO A 178 -3.63 -6.25 -12.65
N LEU A 179 -3.10 -7.40 -13.02
CA LEU A 179 -1.65 -7.63 -12.98
C LEU A 179 -1.05 -7.19 -14.33
N SER A 180 0.05 -6.43 -14.30
CA SER A 180 0.82 -6.14 -15.52
C SER A 180 1.30 -7.43 -16.20
N GLN A 181 1.61 -7.38 -17.47
CA GLN A 181 2.13 -8.54 -18.19
C GLN A 181 3.43 -9.06 -17.58
N GLU A 182 4.31 -8.16 -17.17
CA GLU A 182 5.56 -8.49 -16.48
C GLU A 182 5.31 -9.27 -15.21
N MET A 183 4.37 -8.81 -14.38
CA MET A 183 4.02 -9.49 -13.13
C MET A 183 3.38 -10.85 -13.37
N GLN A 184 2.49 -10.96 -14.38
CA GLN A 184 1.91 -12.26 -14.75
C GLN A 184 2.99 -13.27 -15.16
N ASP A 185 3.97 -12.84 -15.93
CA ASP A 185 5.05 -13.71 -16.38
C ASP A 185 5.99 -14.09 -15.23
N ALA A 186 6.27 -13.17 -14.32
CA ALA A 186 7.06 -13.45 -13.10
C ALA A 186 6.35 -14.46 -12.19
N LEU A 187 5.05 -14.31 -11.95
CA LEU A 187 4.27 -15.26 -11.15
C LEU A 187 4.23 -16.65 -11.79
N LYS A 188 3.99 -16.72 -13.11
CA LYS A 188 4.02 -18.01 -13.86
C LYS A 188 5.39 -18.68 -13.75
N ALA A 189 6.47 -17.92 -13.94
CA ALA A 189 7.83 -18.43 -13.84
C ALA A 189 8.15 -18.96 -12.43
N ALA A 190 7.57 -18.34 -11.40
CA ALA A 190 7.67 -18.78 -10.02
C ALA A 190 6.71 -19.94 -9.65
N GLY A 191 5.85 -20.39 -10.57
CA GLY A 191 4.83 -21.41 -10.29
C GLY A 191 3.70 -20.93 -9.39
N LEU A 192 3.48 -19.61 -9.31
CA LEU A 192 2.46 -18.99 -8.49
C LEU A 192 1.17 -18.74 -9.29
N PRO A 193 -0.01 -18.77 -8.64
CA PRO A 193 -1.27 -18.52 -9.30
C PRO A 193 -1.43 -17.07 -9.71
N LEU A 194 -2.18 -16.81 -10.79
CA LEU A 194 -2.56 -15.48 -11.26
C LEU A 194 -3.89 -14.98 -10.67
N VAL A 195 -4.57 -15.86 -9.95
CA VAL A 195 -5.87 -15.59 -9.36
C VAL A 195 -5.77 -15.89 -7.87
N ALA A 196 -6.21 -14.96 -7.06
CA ALA A 196 -6.26 -15.17 -5.62
C ALA A 196 -7.16 -16.39 -5.30
N PRO A 197 -6.77 -17.24 -4.34
CA PRO A 197 -7.61 -18.36 -3.94
C PRO A 197 -8.92 -17.85 -3.37
N SER A 198 -10.01 -18.57 -3.71
CA SER A 198 -11.34 -18.22 -3.19
C SER A 198 -11.36 -18.33 -1.66
N ARG A 199 -11.84 -17.30 -1.00
CA ARG A 199 -12.20 -17.38 0.41
C ARG A 199 -13.42 -18.31 0.54
N LYS A 200 -13.33 -19.28 1.45
CA LYS A 200 -14.42 -20.21 1.73
C LYS A 200 -15.29 -19.75 2.89
N ASP A 201 -14.81 -18.76 3.61
CA ASP A 201 -15.46 -18.14 4.74
C ASP A 201 -16.41 -17.01 4.27
N THR A 202 -17.46 -16.83 5.02
CA THR A 202 -18.32 -15.65 4.92
C THR A 202 -17.63 -14.44 5.54
N PRO A 203 -17.98 -13.20 5.16
CA PRO A 203 -17.44 -12.02 5.80
C PRO A 203 -17.56 -12.10 7.33
N GLY A 204 -16.41 -12.03 8.01
CA GLY A 204 -16.35 -12.14 9.47
C GLY A 204 -16.18 -13.57 10.02
N ASP A 205 -16.22 -14.60 9.19
CA ASP A 205 -15.87 -15.97 9.60
C ASP A 205 -14.38 -16.21 9.44
N ASN A 206 -13.69 -16.36 10.54
CA ASN A 206 -12.26 -16.64 10.59
C ASN A 206 -11.94 -18.16 10.61
N SER A 207 -12.94 -19.04 10.51
CA SER A 207 -12.76 -20.49 10.57
C SER A 207 -11.94 -21.04 9.40
N ASN A 208 -11.93 -20.31 8.29
CA ASN A 208 -11.16 -20.61 7.08
C ASN A 208 -10.12 -19.54 6.77
N ALA A 209 -9.78 -18.69 7.73
CA ALA A 209 -8.62 -17.81 7.63
C ALA A 209 -7.41 -18.67 7.27
N GLY A 210 -6.68 -18.30 6.23
CA GLY A 210 -5.52 -19.06 5.85
C GLY A 210 -5.63 -19.87 4.57
N ASN A 211 -6.57 -19.58 3.68
CA ASN A 211 -6.42 -20.05 2.30
C ASN A 211 -5.15 -19.52 1.63
N PHE A 212 -4.58 -18.42 2.13
CA PHE A 212 -3.26 -17.93 1.79
C PHE A 212 -2.12 -18.65 2.55
N GLU A 213 -2.42 -19.42 3.59
CA GLU A 213 -1.45 -20.08 4.46
C GLU A 213 -1.14 -21.50 4.02
N LYS A 214 -1.81 -21.99 2.98
CA LYS A 214 -1.48 -23.29 2.42
C LYS A 214 -0.45 -23.10 1.33
N PRO A 215 0.78 -23.62 1.53
CA PRO A 215 1.79 -23.68 0.48
C PRO A 215 1.33 -24.48 -0.71
#